data_2f3578196115db1a00bd3418ab8ad3d0
#
_entry.id   2f3578196115db1a00bd3418ab8ad3d0
#
_cell.length_a   1.000
_cell.length_b   1.000
_cell.length_c   1.000
_cell.angle_alpha   90.00
_cell.angle_beta   90.00
_cell.angle_gamma   90.00
#
_symmetry.space_group_name_H-M   'P 1'
#
loop_
_entity.id
_entity.type
_entity.pdbx_description
1 polymer ?
#
loop_
_entity_poly.entity_id
_entity_poly.type
_entity_poly.pdbx_seq_one_letter_code
_entity_poly.pdbx_strand_id
1 'polypeptide(L)'
;MGRVRAVAELPGSTLAVWPGEVVLLVSAHAGESLDVAGALHALGQGRVRVARLRSLESAEACARALLAGARTDAVVAVVAGAAYPAGRVEAFRRRIARCAPCRTLWLPAPGLRRGAPIGRPPTPDVACPFAVVPPGPPDMSGPIPAPAPKSDAAPGEFRLYNTLARAVEPFAPADGRTVTLYTCGPTVYNPAHLGNFRTFLFEDLLRRALRLAGFGVTQVMNLTDVDDKIIRRADEQGRTIGEVTDPVVDVFHADREFLRIERAEHYPRATHYISEMIDLVRRLEDRGVAYQAEDRSVYFAIARFPGYGRLSRLDTREIKAGARVLQDEYGKENPQDFALWKAATEVDERTGAAWDSPWGRGRPGWHLECSAMAMALLGETIDLHCGGVDLVFPHHEDEIAQSEAATGRPFSRGWCHGEFLQVDGSKMAKRLGNSVTVRALRDQGVSAAAIRHFVFGTHYRKQLNLTDEALDASREAVRRVGAFAERLASARGGTPGLAEAAADAEREVRAALFDDLNAPEALGALFTFVRRANAELDRGGEDASALDDARRAFGAIDGVLDLVPEAAAADAALESWVEDRLAARRAARGRRDFAAADAIRAEIEGRGVEIKDTPQGTTWRRR
;
A
#
# COMPACT_ATOMS: atom_id res chain seq x y z
N MET A 1 -18.71 1.38 -31.26
CA MET A 1 -18.88 1.01 -29.83
C MET A 1 -17.62 1.44 -29.08
N GLY A 2 -17.67 2.58 -28.41
CA GLY A 2 -16.55 3.11 -27.62
C GLY A 2 -16.35 2.26 -26.37
N ARG A 3 -15.09 1.91 -26.05
CA ARG A 3 -14.77 1.17 -24.82
C ARG A 3 -14.94 2.09 -23.61
N VAL A 4 -15.93 1.79 -22.76
CA VAL A 4 -16.10 2.42 -21.45
C VAL A 4 -15.08 1.79 -20.51
N ARG A 5 -14.13 2.58 -19.97
CA ARG A 5 -13.32 2.16 -18.82
C ARG A 5 -14.00 2.70 -17.56
N ALA A 6 -14.55 1.81 -16.74
CA ALA A 6 -14.97 2.17 -15.39
C ALA A 6 -13.75 2.56 -14.59
N VAL A 7 -13.75 3.74 -14.01
CA VAL A 7 -12.67 4.23 -13.13
C VAL A 7 -13.14 4.08 -11.70
N ALA A 8 -12.32 3.42 -10.92
CA ALA A 8 -12.46 3.30 -9.47
C ALA A 8 -12.51 4.68 -8.79
N GLU A 9 -12.98 4.72 -7.56
CA GLU A 9 -12.97 5.88 -6.68
C GLU A 9 -11.60 6.56 -6.67
N LEU A 10 -11.54 7.83 -7.08
CA LEU A 10 -10.30 8.62 -7.08
C LEU A 10 -10.18 9.43 -5.79
N PRO A 11 -9.14 9.23 -4.99
CA PRO A 11 -8.68 10.27 -4.07
C PRO A 11 -7.98 11.37 -4.88
N GLY A 12 -8.16 12.62 -4.46
CA GLY A 12 -7.74 13.88 -5.06
C GLY A 12 -6.38 13.96 -5.77
N SER A 13 -6.19 13.26 -6.86
CA SER A 13 -5.02 13.36 -7.73
C SER A 13 -5.43 13.88 -9.11
N THR A 14 -4.61 14.73 -9.66
CA THR A 14 -4.71 15.39 -10.96
C THR A 14 -5.01 14.40 -12.09
N LEU A 15 -6.24 14.41 -12.57
CA LEU A 15 -6.62 13.73 -13.81
C LEU A 15 -6.23 14.63 -15.00
N ALA A 16 -5.29 14.19 -15.81
CA ALA A 16 -5.05 14.81 -17.11
C ALA A 16 -6.17 14.42 -18.08
N VAL A 17 -6.79 15.38 -18.73
CA VAL A 17 -7.83 15.16 -19.76
C VAL A 17 -7.19 15.34 -21.14
N TRP A 18 -7.30 14.34 -21.98
CA TRP A 18 -6.76 14.36 -23.34
C TRP A 18 -7.77 14.95 -24.33
N PRO A 19 -7.32 15.50 -25.47
CA PRO A 19 -8.22 16.02 -26.52
C PRO A 19 -9.24 14.95 -26.95
N GLY A 20 -10.52 15.34 -27.02
CA GLY A 20 -11.62 14.43 -27.40
C GLY A 20 -12.04 13.46 -26.29
N GLU A 21 -11.58 13.62 -25.06
CA GLU A 21 -11.98 12.82 -23.90
C GLU A 21 -13.10 13.50 -23.12
N VAL A 22 -14.10 12.73 -22.68
CA VAL A 22 -15.19 13.20 -21.82
C VAL A 22 -15.00 12.61 -20.43
N VAL A 23 -14.93 13.46 -19.42
CA VAL A 23 -14.86 13.03 -18.02
C VAL A 23 -16.21 13.23 -17.35
N LEU A 24 -16.80 12.15 -16.86
CA LEU A 24 -18.06 12.16 -16.13
C LEU A 24 -17.75 12.11 -14.63
N LEU A 25 -18.04 13.20 -13.92
CA LEU A 25 -17.94 13.27 -12.46
C LEU A 25 -19.30 12.95 -11.86
N VAL A 26 -19.35 11.90 -11.04
CA VAL A 26 -20.58 11.43 -10.42
C VAL A 26 -20.47 11.56 -8.92
N SER A 27 -21.35 12.36 -8.30
CA SER A 27 -21.46 12.47 -6.85
C SER A 27 -22.79 11.84 -6.41
N ALA A 28 -22.70 10.75 -5.63
CA ALA A 28 -23.88 10.07 -5.07
C ALA A 28 -23.58 9.55 -3.67
N HIS A 29 -24.58 9.54 -2.79
CA HIS A 29 -24.45 8.87 -1.48
C HIS A 29 -24.39 7.34 -1.66
N ALA A 30 -23.78 6.65 -0.69
CA ALA A 30 -23.72 5.20 -0.68
C ALA A 30 -25.14 4.62 -0.71
N GLY A 31 -25.48 3.84 -1.74
CA GLY A 31 -26.80 3.23 -1.94
C GLY A 31 -27.65 3.80 -3.09
N GLU A 32 -27.29 4.95 -3.65
CA GLU A 32 -27.97 5.44 -4.86
C GLU A 32 -27.47 4.74 -6.13
N SER A 33 -28.36 4.09 -6.88
CA SER A 33 -28.07 3.61 -8.23
C SER A 33 -28.18 4.78 -9.21
N LEU A 34 -27.09 5.12 -9.89
CA LEU A 34 -27.08 6.12 -10.95
C LEU A 34 -27.17 5.44 -12.31
N ASP A 35 -28.08 5.93 -13.17
CA ASP A 35 -28.14 5.49 -14.56
C ASP A 35 -26.98 6.10 -15.36
N VAL A 36 -25.79 5.50 -15.18
CA VAL A 36 -24.58 5.87 -15.91
C VAL A 36 -24.73 5.55 -17.41
N ALA A 37 -25.49 4.51 -17.76
CA ALA A 37 -25.72 4.11 -19.15
C ALA A 37 -26.55 5.15 -19.90
N GLY A 38 -27.63 5.68 -19.29
CA GLY A 38 -28.41 6.77 -19.84
C GLY A 38 -27.61 8.07 -19.98
N ALA A 39 -26.75 8.39 -19.00
CA ALA A 39 -25.87 9.55 -19.08
C ALA A 39 -24.84 9.42 -20.20
N LEU A 40 -24.26 8.24 -20.41
CA LEU A 40 -23.31 7.95 -21.49
C LEU A 40 -23.97 7.99 -22.88
N HIS A 41 -25.19 7.54 -22.99
CA HIS A 41 -25.95 7.60 -24.25
C HIS A 41 -26.25 9.05 -24.67
N ALA A 42 -26.46 9.94 -23.71
CA ALA A 42 -26.71 11.38 -23.95
C ALA A 42 -25.45 12.17 -24.39
N LEU A 43 -24.25 11.64 -24.18
CA LEU A 43 -22.98 12.32 -24.47
C LEU A 43 -22.40 12.02 -25.86
N GLY A 44 -22.98 11.07 -26.61
CA GLY A 44 -22.47 10.72 -27.93
C GLY A 44 -21.18 9.91 -27.95
N GLN A 45 -20.59 9.68 -29.12
CA GLN A 45 -19.39 8.87 -29.28
C GLN A 45 -18.12 9.63 -28.87
N GLY A 46 -17.40 9.14 -27.85
CA GLY A 46 -16.12 9.68 -27.39
C GLY A 46 -15.44 8.74 -26.36
N ARG A 47 -14.20 9.03 -25.99
CA ARG A 47 -13.56 8.37 -24.84
C ARG A 47 -14.15 8.98 -23.56
N VAL A 48 -14.85 8.16 -22.76
CA VAL A 48 -15.50 8.60 -21.53
C VAL A 48 -14.80 7.98 -20.34
N ARG A 49 -14.40 8.80 -19.39
CA ARG A 49 -14.00 8.37 -18.05
C ARG A 49 -15.08 8.74 -17.05
N VAL A 50 -15.37 7.83 -16.12
CA VAL A 50 -16.36 8.04 -15.07
C VAL A 50 -15.62 8.07 -13.73
N ALA A 51 -15.72 9.17 -12.99
CA ALA A 51 -15.22 9.27 -11.62
C ALA A 51 -16.42 9.42 -10.66
N ARG A 52 -16.52 8.55 -9.67
CA ARG A 52 -17.50 8.64 -8.60
C ARG A 52 -16.89 9.37 -7.42
N LEU A 53 -17.55 10.40 -6.93
CA LEU A 53 -17.07 11.26 -5.86
C LEU A 53 -18.07 11.23 -4.68
N ARG A 54 -17.53 11.23 -3.46
CA ARG A 54 -18.34 11.06 -2.25
C ARG A 54 -19.05 12.33 -1.79
N SER A 55 -18.57 13.51 -2.19
CA SER A 55 -19.18 14.79 -1.81
C SER A 55 -19.18 15.79 -2.95
N LEU A 56 -20.05 16.82 -2.84
CA LEU A 56 -20.12 17.91 -3.80
C LEU A 56 -18.82 18.76 -3.77
N GLU A 57 -18.18 18.90 -2.62
CA GLU A 57 -16.91 19.61 -2.45
C GLU A 57 -15.76 18.84 -3.14
N SER A 58 -15.71 17.53 -3.00
CA SER A 58 -14.75 16.67 -3.73
C SER A 58 -14.97 16.75 -5.24
N ALA A 59 -16.25 16.82 -5.69
CA ALA A 59 -16.59 17.02 -7.09
C ALA A 59 -16.15 18.40 -7.58
N GLU A 60 -16.24 19.44 -6.75
CA GLU A 60 -15.80 20.80 -7.09
C GLU A 60 -14.27 20.88 -7.22
N ALA A 61 -13.52 20.31 -6.27
CA ALA A 61 -12.07 20.27 -6.32
C ALA A 61 -11.55 19.48 -7.54
N CYS A 62 -12.13 18.32 -7.79
CA CYS A 62 -11.81 17.50 -8.95
C CYS A 62 -12.16 18.19 -10.28
N ALA A 63 -13.34 18.81 -10.37
CA ALA A 63 -13.74 19.55 -11.57
C ALA A 63 -12.84 20.78 -11.82
N ARG A 64 -12.42 21.50 -10.80
CA ARG A 64 -11.47 22.61 -10.92
C ARG A 64 -10.10 22.14 -11.40
N ALA A 65 -9.57 21.06 -10.84
CA ALA A 65 -8.29 20.47 -11.25
C ALA A 65 -8.32 20.00 -12.70
N LEU A 66 -9.40 19.31 -13.10
CA LEU A 66 -9.61 18.88 -14.48
C LEU A 66 -9.71 20.04 -15.47
N LEU A 67 -10.41 21.10 -15.09
CA LEU A 67 -10.61 22.28 -15.93
C LEU A 67 -9.33 23.11 -16.06
N ALA A 68 -8.49 23.15 -15.04
CA ALA A 68 -7.19 23.84 -15.07
C ALA A 68 -6.18 23.15 -16.02
N GLY A 69 -6.29 21.80 -16.19
CA GLY A 69 -5.43 21.02 -17.08
C GLY A 69 -6.04 20.70 -18.46
N ALA A 70 -7.31 21.05 -18.70
CA ALA A 70 -8.03 20.66 -19.90
C ALA A 70 -7.69 21.55 -21.11
N ARG A 71 -7.50 20.91 -22.28
CA ARG A 71 -7.45 21.64 -23.56
C ARG A 71 -8.87 22.03 -24.01
N THR A 72 -8.97 23.02 -24.89
CA THR A 72 -10.21 23.70 -25.31
C THR A 72 -11.31 22.81 -25.89
N ASP A 73 -11.00 21.57 -26.22
CA ASP A 73 -11.92 20.56 -26.81
C ASP A 73 -12.41 19.49 -25.81
N ALA A 74 -12.00 19.59 -24.54
CA ALA A 74 -12.43 18.65 -23.50
C ALA A 74 -13.83 19.01 -22.94
N VAL A 75 -14.61 17.99 -22.63
CA VAL A 75 -15.95 18.14 -22.02
C VAL A 75 -15.94 17.50 -20.63
N VAL A 76 -16.34 18.27 -19.63
CA VAL A 76 -16.54 17.78 -18.26
C VAL A 76 -18.04 17.76 -17.96
N ALA A 77 -18.59 16.58 -17.73
CA ALA A 77 -19.98 16.41 -17.34
C ALA A 77 -20.09 16.09 -15.86
N VAL A 78 -20.96 16.79 -15.14
CA VAL A 78 -21.17 16.59 -13.70
C VAL A 78 -22.59 16.12 -13.43
N VAL A 79 -22.72 15.00 -12.71
CA VAL A 79 -24.00 14.46 -12.25
C VAL A 79 -24.04 14.55 -10.73
N ALA A 80 -25.02 15.25 -10.18
CA ALA A 80 -25.25 15.31 -8.74
C ALA A 80 -26.42 14.39 -8.35
N GLY A 81 -26.25 13.62 -7.27
CA GLY A 81 -27.31 12.74 -6.73
C GLY A 81 -28.50 13.54 -6.18
N ALA A 82 -29.66 12.88 -6.08
CA ALA A 82 -30.92 13.50 -5.64
C ALA A 82 -30.90 14.03 -4.18
N ALA A 83 -29.96 13.56 -3.38
CA ALA A 83 -29.82 13.94 -1.97
C ALA A 83 -29.29 15.37 -1.74
N TYR A 84 -28.81 16.06 -2.80
CA TYR A 84 -28.28 17.41 -2.63
C TYR A 84 -29.37 18.49 -2.80
N PRO A 85 -29.47 19.45 -1.87
CA PRO A 85 -30.41 20.57 -2.02
C PRO A 85 -30.16 21.34 -3.32
N ALA A 86 -31.23 21.64 -4.07
CA ALA A 86 -31.15 22.28 -5.37
C ALA A 86 -30.34 23.60 -5.36
N GLY A 87 -30.39 24.38 -4.28
CA GLY A 87 -29.60 25.60 -4.10
C GLY A 87 -28.09 25.38 -4.02
N ARG A 88 -27.63 24.26 -3.44
CA ARG A 88 -26.21 23.89 -3.39
C ARG A 88 -25.69 23.45 -4.75
N VAL A 89 -26.47 22.69 -5.49
CA VAL A 89 -26.15 22.26 -6.86
C VAL A 89 -26.05 23.46 -7.79
N GLU A 90 -26.96 24.43 -7.68
CA GLU A 90 -26.93 25.64 -8.49
C GLU A 90 -25.77 26.58 -8.13
N ALA A 91 -25.44 26.72 -6.84
CA ALA A 91 -24.25 27.47 -6.40
C ALA A 91 -22.95 26.84 -6.91
N PHE A 92 -22.86 25.52 -6.92
CA PHE A 92 -21.76 24.75 -7.48
C PHE A 92 -21.66 24.95 -9.01
N ARG A 93 -22.80 24.83 -9.72
CA ARG A 93 -22.90 25.09 -11.16
C ARG A 93 -22.38 26.48 -11.54
N ARG A 94 -22.76 27.53 -10.80
CA ARG A 94 -22.30 28.90 -11.04
C ARG A 94 -20.81 29.07 -10.79
N ARG A 95 -20.24 28.36 -9.83
CA ARG A 95 -18.79 28.40 -9.56
C ARG A 95 -17.97 27.72 -10.67
N ILE A 96 -18.41 26.58 -11.15
CA ILE A 96 -17.74 25.87 -12.25
C ILE A 96 -17.87 26.65 -13.57
N ALA A 97 -19.02 27.20 -13.88
CA ALA A 97 -19.23 28.00 -15.08
C ALA A 97 -18.31 29.24 -15.18
N ARG A 98 -17.86 29.76 -14.05
CA ARG A 98 -16.89 30.89 -14.00
C ARG A 98 -15.43 30.46 -14.23
N CYS A 99 -15.13 29.16 -14.12
CA CYS A 99 -13.75 28.65 -14.22
C CYS A 99 -13.46 27.95 -15.56
N ALA A 100 -14.42 27.89 -16.49
CA ALA A 100 -14.33 27.00 -17.62
C ALA A 100 -14.15 27.70 -18.97
N PRO A 101 -13.00 27.49 -19.64
CA PRO A 101 -12.91 27.66 -21.10
C PRO A 101 -13.45 26.47 -21.89
N CYS A 102 -13.97 25.41 -21.23
CA CYS A 102 -14.45 24.19 -21.85
C CYS A 102 -15.96 23.98 -21.63
N ARG A 103 -16.58 23.15 -22.47
CA ARG A 103 -18.02 22.82 -22.38
C ARG A 103 -18.29 21.96 -21.16
N THR A 104 -19.07 22.49 -20.20
CA THR A 104 -19.55 21.71 -19.05
C THR A 104 -21.00 21.30 -19.30
N LEU A 105 -21.25 20.00 -19.28
CA LEU A 105 -22.58 19.42 -19.40
C LEU A 105 -23.07 19.01 -18.02
N TRP A 106 -24.30 19.41 -17.70
CA TRP A 106 -24.98 19.02 -16.46
C TRP A 106 -26.07 18.02 -16.78
N LEU A 107 -26.02 16.85 -16.14
CA LEU A 107 -27.02 15.81 -16.28
C LEU A 107 -27.84 15.77 -14.98
N PRO A 108 -29.19 15.87 -15.07
CA PRO A 108 -30.04 15.71 -13.90
C PRO A 108 -30.00 14.27 -13.39
N ALA A 109 -30.09 14.10 -12.06
CA ALA A 109 -30.23 12.79 -11.45
C ALA A 109 -31.53 12.08 -11.95
N PRO A 110 -31.55 10.75 -12.09
CA PRO A 110 -32.75 10.02 -12.44
C PRO A 110 -33.86 10.27 -11.42
N GLY A 111 -35.01 10.81 -11.87
CA GLY A 111 -36.13 11.17 -11.00
C GLY A 111 -36.56 12.64 -11.03
N LEU A 112 -35.79 13.56 -11.57
CA LEU A 112 -36.22 14.95 -11.82
C LEU A 112 -36.85 15.07 -13.20
N ARG A 113 -38.11 15.51 -13.23
CA ARG A 113 -38.92 15.67 -14.44
C ARG A 113 -38.19 16.45 -15.54
N ARG A 114 -38.19 15.93 -16.76
CA ARG A 114 -37.80 16.61 -17.99
C ARG A 114 -38.55 17.94 -18.11
N GLY A 115 -37.84 19.06 -18.07
CA GLY A 115 -38.54 20.34 -18.27
C GLY A 115 -37.72 21.61 -18.19
N ALA A 116 -36.39 21.59 -18.18
CA ALA A 116 -35.62 22.83 -18.29
C ALA A 116 -34.65 22.78 -19.47
N PRO A 117 -34.67 23.79 -20.38
CA PRO A 117 -33.79 23.81 -21.54
C PRO A 117 -32.32 24.01 -21.09
N ILE A 118 -31.43 23.30 -21.74
CA ILE A 118 -29.97 23.42 -21.61
C ILE A 118 -29.59 24.81 -22.10
N GLY A 119 -29.26 25.73 -21.17
CA GLY A 119 -28.89 27.09 -21.52
C GLY A 119 -27.57 27.12 -22.28
N ARG A 120 -27.50 27.96 -23.33
CA ARG A 120 -26.28 28.27 -24.07
C ARG A 120 -25.21 28.85 -23.11
N PRO A 121 -23.93 28.52 -23.31
CA PRO A 121 -22.84 29.07 -22.51
C PRO A 121 -22.67 30.57 -22.78
N PRO A 122 -22.31 31.36 -21.75
CA PRO A 122 -21.90 32.75 -21.96
C PRO A 122 -20.55 32.82 -22.68
N THR A 123 -20.37 33.86 -23.50
CA THR A 123 -19.14 34.19 -24.24
C THR A 123 -17.95 34.44 -23.31
N PRO A 124 -16.73 34.15 -23.74
CA PRO A 124 -15.53 34.22 -22.89
C PRO A 124 -14.95 35.62 -22.84
N ASP A 125 -15.13 36.28 -21.73
CA ASP A 125 -14.27 37.43 -21.37
C ASP A 125 -14.11 37.44 -19.84
N VAL A 126 -13.05 36.86 -19.34
CA VAL A 126 -12.30 37.27 -18.13
C VAL A 126 -11.09 36.32 -17.94
N ALA A 127 -9.89 36.87 -18.00
CA ALA A 127 -8.65 36.18 -17.68
C ALA A 127 -8.58 35.82 -16.19
N CYS A 128 -8.31 34.56 -15.89
CA CYS A 128 -8.14 34.05 -14.53
C CYS A 128 -6.63 33.95 -14.21
N PRO A 129 -6.12 34.60 -13.17
CA PRO A 129 -4.70 34.47 -12.80
C PRO A 129 -4.49 33.26 -11.89
N PHE A 130 -4.02 32.17 -12.44
CA PHE A 130 -3.52 31.04 -11.65
C PHE A 130 -2.14 30.62 -12.13
N ALA A 131 -1.24 30.41 -11.15
CA ALA A 131 0.10 29.92 -11.37
C ALA A 131 0.08 28.51 -11.98
N VAL A 132 0.94 28.32 -12.99
CA VAL A 132 1.16 27.02 -13.63
C VAL A 132 1.94 26.14 -12.66
N VAL A 133 1.32 25.05 -12.19
CA VAL A 133 2.00 23.98 -11.47
C VAL A 133 2.62 23.04 -12.51
N PRO A 134 3.91 22.68 -12.40
CA PRO A 134 4.54 21.75 -13.33
C PRO A 134 3.90 20.36 -13.28
N PRO A 135 3.95 19.57 -14.35
CA PRO A 135 3.34 18.25 -14.40
C PRO A 135 3.99 17.32 -13.39
N GLY A 136 3.16 16.71 -12.53
CA GLY A 136 3.58 15.67 -11.60
C GLY A 136 3.98 14.36 -12.30
N PRO A 137 4.60 13.42 -11.58
CA PRO A 137 5.10 12.18 -12.15
C PRO A 137 3.99 11.31 -12.74
N PRO A 138 4.33 10.35 -13.63
CA PRO A 138 3.37 9.58 -14.41
C PRO A 138 2.45 8.73 -13.51
N ASP A 139 1.20 8.64 -13.94
CA ASP A 139 0.12 7.86 -13.32
C ASP A 139 0.52 6.38 -13.15
N MET A 140 0.74 5.96 -11.89
CA MET A 140 1.09 4.60 -11.46
C MET A 140 -0.15 3.74 -11.16
N SER A 141 -1.32 4.05 -11.70
CA SER A 141 -2.53 3.23 -11.55
C SER A 141 -2.55 2.07 -12.56
N GLY A 142 -1.72 1.05 -12.31
CA GLY A 142 -1.91 -0.27 -12.89
C GLY A 142 -3.26 -0.86 -12.42
N PRO A 143 -3.90 -1.75 -13.21
CA PRO A 143 -5.14 -2.37 -12.78
C PRO A 143 -4.94 -3.14 -11.48
N ILE A 144 -5.81 -2.90 -10.49
CA ILE A 144 -5.90 -3.73 -9.28
C ILE A 144 -6.10 -5.17 -9.78
N PRO A 145 -5.26 -6.14 -9.38
CA PRO A 145 -5.49 -7.52 -9.78
C PRO A 145 -6.90 -7.93 -9.35
N ALA A 146 -7.63 -8.58 -10.27
CA ALA A 146 -8.95 -9.10 -9.99
C ALA A 146 -8.88 -9.99 -8.73
N PRO A 147 -9.91 -10.00 -7.86
CA PRO A 147 -9.94 -10.90 -6.72
C PRO A 147 -9.70 -12.33 -7.23
N ALA A 148 -8.83 -13.06 -6.55
CA ALA A 148 -8.52 -14.45 -6.88
C ALA A 148 -9.83 -15.25 -7.06
N PRO A 149 -9.89 -16.20 -8.00
CA PRO A 149 -11.08 -17.02 -8.19
C PRO A 149 -11.44 -17.68 -6.85
N LYS A 150 -12.72 -17.63 -6.50
CA LYS A 150 -13.24 -18.22 -5.27
C LYS A 150 -12.82 -19.70 -5.23
N SER A 151 -12.00 -20.08 -4.27
CA SER A 151 -11.79 -21.49 -3.93
C SER A 151 -13.11 -22.02 -3.37
N ASP A 152 -13.68 -23.07 -3.96
CA ASP A 152 -14.87 -23.76 -3.45
C ASP A 152 -14.58 -24.57 -2.18
N ALA A 153 -13.34 -24.58 -1.68
CA ALA A 153 -12.96 -25.19 -0.42
C ALA A 153 -13.43 -24.31 0.75
N ALA A 154 -14.07 -24.90 1.75
CA ALA A 154 -14.37 -24.24 2.99
C ALA A 154 -13.08 -23.62 3.57
N PRO A 155 -13.12 -22.38 4.13
CA PRO A 155 -11.95 -21.76 4.72
C PRO A 155 -11.32 -22.73 5.75
N GLY A 156 -10.02 -23.02 5.63
CA GLY A 156 -9.30 -23.74 6.67
C GLY A 156 -9.36 -22.94 7.97
N GLU A 157 -9.24 -23.61 9.11
CA GLU A 157 -9.20 -22.93 10.40
C GLU A 157 -7.94 -22.04 10.46
N PHE A 158 -8.13 -20.73 10.38
CA PHE A 158 -7.06 -19.75 10.42
C PHE A 158 -6.89 -19.25 11.85
N ARG A 159 -5.69 -19.27 12.38
CA ARG A 159 -5.37 -18.89 13.75
C ARG A 159 -4.29 -17.82 13.77
N LEU A 160 -4.44 -16.82 14.64
CA LEU A 160 -3.48 -15.73 14.81
C LEU A 160 -3.23 -15.47 16.29
N TYR A 161 -2.00 -15.07 16.59
CA TYR A 161 -1.69 -14.54 17.92
C TYR A 161 -2.30 -13.15 18.09
N ASN A 162 -3.25 -13.06 19.00
CA ASN A 162 -3.85 -11.79 19.38
C ASN A 162 -3.06 -11.17 20.54
N THR A 163 -2.42 -10.02 20.30
CA THR A 163 -1.62 -9.33 21.33
C THR A 163 -2.46 -8.93 22.53
N LEU A 164 -3.73 -8.58 22.34
CA LEU A 164 -4.64 -8.22 23.44
C LEU A 164 -4.95 -9.43 24.33
N ALA A 165 -5.24 -10.58 23.71
CA ALA A 165 -5.54 -11.83 24.42
C ALA A 165 -4.27 -12.54 24.92
N ARG A 166 -3.09 -12.28 24.32
CA ARG A 166 -1.81 -12.99 24.56
C ARG A 166 -1.88 -14.47 24.22
N ALA A 167 -2.70 -14.85 23.25
CA ALA A 167 -2.92 -16.22 22.85
C ALA A 167 -3.07 -16.34 21.33
N VAL A 168 -2.78 -17.53 20.79
CA VAL A 168 -3.14 -17.88 19.42
C VAL A 168 -4.60 -18.31 19.41
N GLU A 169 -5.45 -17.57 18.72
CA GLU A 169 -6.89 -17.76 18.70
C GLU A 169 -7.38 -18.06 17.28
N PRO A 170 -8.48 -18.79 17.10
CA PRO A 170 -9.18 -18.89 15.83
C PRO A 170 -9.58 -17.49 15.34
N PHE A 171 -9.34 -17.23 14.06
CA PHE A 171 -9.66 -15.96 13.43
C PHE A 171 -10.63 -16.13 12.28
N ALA A 172 -11.66 -15.31 12.26
CA ALA A 172 -12.55 -15.11 11.12
C ALA A 172 -13.04 -13.66 11.09
N PRO A 173 -13.24 -13.07 9.90
CA PRO A 173 -13.81 -11.73 9.79
C PRO A 173 -15.24 -11.65 10.33
N ALA A 174 -15.66 -10.47 10.78
CA ALA A 174 -16.97 -10.26 11.39
C ALA A 174 -18.13 -10.62 10.46
N ASP A 175 -17.97 -10.41 9.16
CA ASP A 175 -18.97 -10.73 8.12
C ASP A 175 -18.81 -12.16 7.56
N GLY A 176 -17.83 -12.92 8.04
CA GLY A 176 -17.48 -14.26 7.57
C GLY A 176 -16.84 -14.29 6.16
N ARG A 177 -16.54 -13.15 5.55
CA ARG A 177 -16.09 -13.07 4.14
C ARG A 177 -14.88 -12.18 3.92
N THR A 178 -14.91 -10.94 4.43
CA THR A 178 -13.92 -9.91 4.11
C THR A 178 -13.31 -9.35 5.37
N VAL A 179 -12.01 -9.50 5.51
CA VAL A 179 -11.23 -8.96 6.62
C VAL A 179 -11.03 -7.46 6.43
N THR A 180 -11.45 -6.67 7.40
CA THR A 180 -11.09 -5.26 7.52
C THR A 180 -9.75 -5.18 8.26
N LEU A 181 -8.67 -4.82 7.54
CA LEU A 181 -7.30 -4.79 8.03
C LEU A 181 -6.76 -3.36 8.03
N TYR A 182 -6.41 -2.84 9.20
CA TYR A 182 -5.66 -1.60 9.31
C TYR A 182 -4.20 -1.89 9.68
N THR A 183 -3.27 -1.27 8.98
CA THR A 183 -1.84 -1.42 9.20
C THR A 183 -1.20 -0.05 9.36
N CYS A 184 -0.43 0.15 10.44
CA CYS A 184 0.27 1.40 10.67
C CYS A 184 1.42 1.56 9.67
N GLY A 185 1.26 2.53 8.78
CA GLY A 185 2.24 2.85 7.75
C GLY A 185 3.38 3.75 8.24
N PRO A 186 4.24 4.24 7.34
CA PRO A 186 5.39 5.04 7.72
C PRO A 186 5.03 6.49 8.05
N THR A 187 5.80 7.08 9.00
CA THR A 187 5.91 8.54 9.10
C THR A 187 6.90 9.02 8.03
N VAL A 188 6.40 9.78 7.06
CA VAL A 188 7.11 10.09 5.81
C VAL A 188 8.03 11.31 5.90
N TYR A 189 8.80 11.42 7.02
CA TYR A 189 9.84 12.45 7.15
C TYR A 189 11.18 12.04 6.49
N ASN A 190 11.41 10.75 6.32
CA ASN A 190 12.59 10.14 5.70
C ASN A 190 12.21 8.81 5.04
N PRO A 191 12.97 8.32 4.04
CA PRO A 191 12.81 6.97 3.52
C PRO A 191 12.72 5.93 4.63
N ALA A 192 11.78 5.00 4.49
CA ALA A 192 11.62 3.89 5.41
C ALA A 192 12.85 2.97 5.36
N HIS A 193 13.29 2.48 6.51
CA HIS A 193 14.39 1.51 6.58
C HIS A 193 13.89 0.07 6.54
N LEU A 194 14.78 -0.89 6.35
CA LEU A 194 14.44 -2.31 6.26
C LEU A 194 13.66 -2.81 7.49
N GLY A 195 13.88 -2.24 8.68
CA GLY A 195 13.11 -2.56 9.87
C GLY A 195 11.62 -2.23 9.75
N ASN A 196 11.26 -1.11 9.08
CA ASN A 196 9.86 -0.81 8.76
C ASN A 196 9.33 -1.80 7.71
N PHE A 197 10.11 -2.07 6.66
CA PHE A 197 9.71 -3.01 5.62
C PHE A 197 9.60 -4.46 6.11
N ARG A 198 10.29 -4.84 7.17
CA ARG A 198 10.03 -6.12 7.85
C ARG A 198 8.59 -6.23 8.33
N THR A 199 8.06 -5.16 8.95
CA THR A 199 6.66 -5.09 9.38
C THR A 199 5.72 -5.13 8.16
N PHE A 200 5.98 -4.34 7.13
CA PHE A 200 5.15 -4.32 5.92
C PHE A 200 5.19 -5.66 5.14
N LEU A 201 6.31 -6.40 5.17
CA LEU A 201 6.42 -7.74 4.59
C LEU A 201 5.63 -8.79 5.40
N PHE A 202 5.64 -8.68 6.72
CA PHE A 202 4.78 -9.49 7.57
C PHE A 202 3.30 -9.23 7.28
N GLU A 203 2.89 -7.98 7.12
CA GLU A 203 1.52 -7.59 6.80
C GLU A 203 1.10 -8.05 5.39
N ASP A 204 2.03 -8.04 4.41
CA ASP A 204 1.83 -8.62 3.09
C ASP A 204 1.63 -10.13 3.15
N LEU A 205 2.46 -10.82 3.95
CA LEU A 205 2.31 -12.27 4.18
C LEU A 205 0.96 -12.60 4.82
N LEU A 206 0.54 -11.83 5.83
CA LEU A 206 -0.77 -11.97 6.46
C LEU A 206 -1.91 -11.79 5.44
N ARG A 207 -1.85 -10.74 4.63
CA ARG A 207 -2.82 -10.47 3.58
C ARG A 207 -2.93 -11.64 2.59
N ARG A 208 -1.79 -12.15 2.10
CA ARG A 208 -1.73 -13.27 1.16
C ARG A 208 -2.22 -14.57 1.80
N ALA A 209 -1.87 -14.85 3.06
CA ALA A 209 -2.32 -16.02 3.81
C ALA A 209 -3.83 -16.00 4.08
N LEU A 210 -4.40 -14.83 4.41
CA LEU A 210 -5.86 -14.65 4.55
C LEU A 210 -6.59 -14.93 3.23
N ARG A 211 -6.05 -14.49 2.10
CA ARG A 211 -6.59 -14.80 0.77
C ARG A 211 -6.46 -16.29 0.43
N LEU A 212 -5.33 -16.92 0.79
CA LEU A 212 -5.15 -18.36 0.65
C LEU A 212 -6.17 -19.14 1.49
N ALA A 213 -6.59 -18.60 2.64
CA ALA A 213 -7.66 -19.17 3.46
C ALA A 213 -9.07 -18.93 2.87
N GLY A 214 -9.20 -18.17 1.78
CA GLY A 214 -10.46 -17.90 1.09
C GLY A 214 -11.15 -16.61 1.50
N PHE A 215 -10.54 -15.78 2.35
CA PHE A 215 -11.11 -14.49 2.74
C PHE A 215 -10.79 -13.38 1.72
N GLY A 216 -11.72 -12.46 1.52
CA GLY A 216 -11.43 -11.15 0.97
C GLY A 216 -10.64 -10.32 1.99
N VAL A 217 -9.85 -9.35 1.54
CA VAL A 217 -9.13 -8.43 2.43
C VAL A 217 -9.31 -7.00 1.91
N THR A 218 -9.75 -6.11 2.79
CA THR A 218 -9.73 -4.66 2.57
C THR A 218 -8.71 -4.07 3.52
N GLN A 219 -7.55 -3.70 2.99
CA GLN A 219 -6.43 -3.16 3.77
C GLN A 219 -6.36 -1.64 3.63
N VAL A 220 -6.17 -0.97 4.75
CA VAL A 220 -5.81 0.44 4.85
C VAL A 220 -4.44 0.53 5.49
N MET A 221 -3.51 1.25 4.84
CA MET A 221 -2.20 1.59 5.39
C MET A 221 -2.04 3.11 5.35
N ASN A 222 -1.95 3.75 6.51
CA ASN A 222 -1.82 5.20 6.55
C ASN A 222 -0.44 5.69 6.11
N LEU A 223 -0.38 6.96 5.72
CA LEU A 223 0.85 7.71 5.53
C LEU A 223 0.79 8.92 6.48
N THR A 224 1.59 8.87 7.54
CA THR A 224 1.70 10.00 8.48
C THR A 224 2.55 11.09 7.86
N ASP A 225 1.89 12.13 7.34
CA ASP A 225 2.48 13.27 6.64
C ASP A 225 2.41 14.57 7.43
N VAL A 226 2.00 14.49 8.70
CA VAL A 226 2.12 15.56 9.71
C VAL A 226 2.61 14.97 11.03
N ASP A 227 3.71 15.47 11.57
CA ASP A 227 4.35 15.00 12.80
C ASP A 227 5.42 16.01 13.21
N ASP A 228 5.80 16.07 14.49
CA ASP A 228 6.83 16.98 15.02
C ASP A 228 8.15 16.89 14.26
N LYS A 229 8.54 15.68 13.78
CA LYS A 229 9.79 15.48 13.02
C LYS A 229 9.67 16.04 11.60
N ILE A 230 8.50 15.90 10.98
CA ILE A 230 8.20 16.44 9.65
C ILE A 230 8.25 17.97 9.71
N ILE A 231 7.55 18.56 10.69
CA ILE A 231 7.46 20.01 10.88
C ILE A 231 8.85 20.61 11.13
N ARG A 232 9.62 20.02 12.04
CA ARG A 232 11.01 20.45 12.30
C ARG A 232 11.85 20.41 11.03
N ARG A 233 11.78 19.33 10.27
CA ARG A 233 12.54 19.18 9.02
C ARG A 233 12.11 20.18 7.95
N ALA A 234 10.82 20.46 7.85
CA ALA A 234 10.27 21.46 6.94
C ALA A 234 10.79 22.85 7.29
N ASP A 235 10.76 23.20 8.57
CA ASP A 235 11.28 24.46 9.09
C ASP A 235 12.79 24.61 8.85
N GLU A 236 13.61 23.60 9.20
CA GLU A 236 15.06 23.57 8.95
C GLU A 236 15.40 23.77 7.46
N GLN A 237 14.52 23.35 6.55
CA GLN A 237 14.72 23.47 5.10
C GLN A 237 14.03 24.69 4.48
N GLY A 238 13.26 25.46 5.25
CA GLY A 238 12.45 26.58 4.75
C GLY A 238 11.38 26.13 3.76
N ARG A 239 10.79 24.95 3.96
CA ARG A 239 9.81 24.30 3.09
C ARG A 239 8.50 24.01 3.83
N THR A 240 7.47 23.68 3.09
CA THR A 240 6.21 23.18 3.65
C THR A 240 6.30 21.69 3.96
N ILE A 241 5.40 21.18 4.83
CA ILE A 241 5.34 19.74 5.14
C ILE A 241 5.08 18.91 3.88
N GLY A 242 4.22 19.36 2.94
CA GLY A 242 3.96 18.67 1.68
C GLY A 242 5.20 18.52 0.81
N GLU A 243 5.98 19.62 0.64
CA GLU A 243 7.23 19.57 -0.14
C GLU A 243 8.29 18.63 0.43
N VAL A 244 8.24 18.38 1.75
CA VAL A 244 9.15 17.43 2.42
C VAL A 244 8.64 16.00 2.31
N THR A 245 7.33 15.78 2.43
CA THR A 245 6.75 14.44 2.52
C THR A 245 6.48 13.79 1.17
N ASP A 246 6.06 14.56 0.14
CA ASP A 246 5.72 14.00 -1.17
C ASP A 246 6.85 13.15 -1.79
N PRO A 247 8.12 13.62 -1.85
CA PRO A 247 9.20 12.80 -2.38
C PRO A 247 9.47 11.53 -1.56
N VAL A 248 9.17 11.55 -0.26
CA VAL A 248 9.36 10.37 0.62
C VAL A 248 8.25 9.35 0.41
N VAL A 249 7.02 9.81 0.16
CA VAL A 249 5.90 8.94 -0.23
C VAL A 249 6.21 8.22 -1.54
N ASP A 250 6.75 8.92 -2.54
CA ASP A 250 7.15 8.30 -3.82
C ASP A 250 8.22 7.21 -3.61
N VAL A 251 9.23 7.49 -2.78
CA VAL A 251 10.27 6.50 -2.42
C VAL A 251 9.66 5.30 -1.70
N PHE A 252 8.73 5.52 -0.77
CA PHE A 252 8.04 4.43 -0.07
C PHE A 252 7.29 3.51 -1.06
N HIS A 253 6.55 4.09 -2.00
CA HIS A 253 5.83 3.30 -3.00
C HIS A 253 6.78 2.54 -3.94
N ALA A 254 7.90 3.16 -4.36
CA ALA A 254 8.91 2.49 -5.17
C ALA A 254 9.59 1.32 -4.43
N ASP A 255 9.91 1.49 -3.15
CA ASP A 255 10.50 0.43 -2.32
C ASP A 255 9.50 -0.69 -2.03
N ARG A 256 8.21 -0.35 -1.79
CA ARG A 256 7.11 -1.31 -1.65
C ARG A 256 6.94 -2.15 -2.92
N GLU A 257 6.95 -1.50 -4.08
CA GLU A 257 6.82 -2.17 -5.37
C GLU A 257 8.03 -3.07 -5.66
N PHE A 258 9.24 -2.58 -5.43
CA PHE A 258 10.45 -3.39 -5.54
C PHE A 258 10.38 -4.65 -4.67
N LEU A 259 9.90 -4.55 -3.42
CA LEU A 259 9.73 -5.70 -2.51
C LEU A 259 8.52 -6.57 -2.85
N ARG A 260 7.76 -6.23 -3.90
CA ARG A 260 6.56 -6.95 -4.34
C ARG A 260 5.49 -7.07 -3.25
N ILE A 261 5.45 -6.10 -2.33
CA ILE A 261 4.38 -5.96 -1.35
C ILE A 261 3.12 -5.52 -2.08
N GLU A 262 2.04 -6.28 -1.95
CA GLU A 262 0.77 -5.98 -2.59
C GLU A 262 0.27 -4.58 -2.20
N ARG A 263 -0.38 -3.92 -3.15
CA ARG A 263 -0.96 -2.60 -2.90
C ARG A 263 -2.18 -2.73 -1.98
N ALA A 264 -2.20 -1.97 -0.87
CA ALA A 264 -3.40 -1.83 -0.06
C ALA A 264 -4.51 -1.09 -0.84
N GLU A 265 -5.75 -1.33 -0.48
CA GLU A 265 -6.91 -0.66 -1.10
C GLU A 265 -6.86 0.85 -0.86
N HIS A 266 -6.34 1.28 0.30
CA HIS A 266 -6.24 2.70 0.65
C HIS A 266 -4.90 3.03 1.31
N TYR A 267 -4.34 4.19 0.90
CA TYR A 267 -3.19 4.83 1.55
C TYR A 267 -3.61 6.25 1.97
N PRO A 268 -4.41 6.39 3.06
CA PRO A 268 -4.82 7.71 3.53
C PRO A 268 -3.63 8.50 4.08
N ARG A 269 -3.57 9.79 3.72
CA ARG A 269 -2.62 10.74 4.30
C ARG A 269 -3.30 11.46 5.47
N ALA A 270 -2.61 11.63 6.58
CA ALA A 270 -3.17 12.24 7.79
C ALA A 270 -3.71 13.66 7.50
N THR A 271 -2.99 14.45 6.70
CA THR A 271 -3.41 15.81 6.32
C THR A 271 -4.73 15.89 5.55
N HIS A 272 -5.22 14.77 5.00
CA HIS A 272 -6.50 14.72 4.27
C HIS A 272 -7.69 14.34 5.16
N TYR A 273 -7.46 14.02 6.44
CA TYR A 273 -8.48 13.53 7.39
C TYR A 273 -8.64 14.44 8.62
N ILE A 274 -8.26 15.72 8.48
CA ILE A 274 -8.34 16.71 9.57
C ILE A 274 -9.77 16.88 10.10
N SER A 275 -10.77 16.87 9.22
CA SER A 275 -12.18 16.98 9.63
C SER A 275 -12.64 15.80 10.48
N GLU A 276 -12.25 14.59 10.09
CA GLU A 276 -12.56 13.35 10.80
C GLU A 276 -11.88 13.32 12.18
N MET A 277 -10.65 13.84 12.27
CA MET A 277 -9.93 13.99 13.52
C MET A 277 -10.61 14.99 14.45
N ILE A 278 -11.02 16.15 13.94
CA ILE A 278 -11.77 17.15 14.71
C ILE A 278 -13.09 16.58 15.22
N ASP A 279 -13.80 15.83 14.38
CA ASP A 279 -15.07 15.21 14.77
C ASP A 279 -14.85 14.12 15.83
N LEU A 280 -13.74 13.37 15.77
CA LEU A 280 -13.39 12.40 16.81
C LEU A 280 -13.10 13.10 18.15
N VAL A 281 -12.33 14.18 18.15
CA VAL A 281 -12.04 14.95 19.38
C VAL A 281 -13.32 15.51 19.99
N ARG A 282 -14.26 16.05 19.20
CA ARG A 282 -15.58 16.50 19.69
C ARG A 282 -16.35 15.38 20.37
N ARG A 283 -16.38 14.18 19.75
CA ARG A 283 -17.03 13.01 20.36
C ARG A 283 -16.39 12.65 21.71
N LEU A 284 -15.06 12.79 21.85
CA LEU A 284 -14.36 12.54 23.11
C LEU A 284 -14.66 13.61 24.18
N GLU A 285 -14.80 14.89 23.78
CA GLU A 285 -15.27 15.96 24.68
C GLU A 285 -16.70 15.72 25.15
N ASP A 286 -17.62 15.37 24.24
CA ASP A 286 -19.01 15.05 24.55
C ASP A 286 -19.12 13.87 25.51
N ARG A 287 -18.17 12.93 25.50
CA ARG A 287 -18.04 11.80 26.43
C ARG A 287 -17.34 12.18 27.75
N GLY A 288 -16.84 13.40 27.86
CA GLY A 288 -16.15 13.90 29.02
C GLY A 288 -14.77 13.28 29.27
N VAL A 289 -14.14 12.66 28.24
CA VAL A 289 -12.81 12.05 28.34
C VAL A 289 -11.71 12.91 27.71
N ALA A 290 -12.07 14.02 27.07
CA ALA A 290 -11.14 15.02 26.57
C ALA A 290 -11.40 16.37 27.24
N TYR A 291 -10.37 17.23 27.31
CA TYR A 291 -10.45 18.57 27.86
C TYR A 291 -9.49 19.51 27.14
N GLN A 292 -9.86 20.80 27.03
CA GLN A 292 -8.98 21.84 26.54
C GLN A 292 -8.18 22.45 27.69
N ALA A 293 -6.86 22.55 27.52
CA ALA A 293 -5.97 23.18 28.49
C ALA A 293 -5.83 24.69 28.26
N GLU A 294 -5.13 25.40 29.15
CA GLU A 294 -4.94 26.86 29.07
C GLU A 294 -4.20 27.30 27.81
N ASP A 295 -3.30 26.46 27.28
CA ASP A 295 -2.57 26.68 26.04
C ASP A 295 -3.41 26.45 24.77
N ARG A 296 -4.71 26.16 24.92
CA ARG A 296 -5.69 25.82 23.87
C ARG A 296 -5.49 24.46 23.22
N SER A 297 -4.51 23.69 23.65
CA SER A 297 -4.39 22.28 23.22
C SER A 297 -5.46 21.43 23.87
N VAL A 298 -5.85 20.35 23.20
CA VAL A 298 -6.84 19.40 23.72
C VAL A 298 -6.14 18.09 24.06
N TYR A 299 -6.40 17.57 25.24
CA TYR A 299 -5.79 16.35 25.77
C TYR A 299 -6.83 15.28 26.07
N PHE A 300 -6.43 14.01 25.94
CA PHE A 300 -7.19 12.87 26.43
C PHE A 300 -6.86 12.63 27.90
N ALA A 301 -7.90 12.59 28.74
CA ALA A 301 -7.77 12.34 30.17
C ALA A 301 -7.71 10.83 30.44
N ILE A 302 -6.52 10.23 30.50
CA ILE A 302 -6.31 8.78 30.71
C ILE A 302 -7.06 8.27 31.94
N ALA A 303 -7.07 9.05 33.03
CA ALA A 303 -7.76 8.68 34.28
C ALA A 303 -9.28 8.48 34.12
N ARG A 304 -9.89 9.01 33.05
CA ARG A 304 -11.32 8.89 32.73
C ARG A 304 -11.65 7.70 31.82
N PHE A 305 -10.64 6.92 31.39
CA PHE A 305 -10.80 5.69 30.61
C PHE A 305 -10.25 4.47 31.39
N PRO A 306 -11.08 3.75 32.13
CA PRO A 306 -10.65 2.65 33.03
C PRO A 306 -9.97 1.48 32.32
N GLY A 307 -10.18 1.34 30.98
CA GLY A 307 -9.60 0.29 30.14
C GLY A 307 -8.19 0.56 29.65
N TYR A 308 -7.56 1.70 30.02
CA TYR A 308 -6.23 2.05 29.56
C TYR A 308 -5.16 1.10 30.10
N GLY A 309 -4.21 0.70 29.26
CA GLY A 309 -3.12 -0.21 29.61
C GLY A 309 -3.42 -1.69 29.36
N ARG A 310 -4.59 -2.06 28.84
CA ARG A 310 -4.96 -3.48 28.65
C ARG A 310 -4.21 -4.18 27.51
N LEU A 311 -3.83 -3.48 26.45
CA LEU A 311 -3.02 -4.01 25.35
C LEU A 311 -1.56 -4.17 25.77
N SER A 312 -1.00 -3.11 26.35
CA SER A 312 0.41 -3.05 26.77
C SER A 312 0.69 -3.82 28.07
N ARG A 313 -0.37 -4.07 28.88
CA ARG A 313 -0.28 -4.64 30.24
C ARG A 313 0.52 -3.77 31.22
N LEU A 314 0.66 -2.49 30.92
CA LEU A 314 1.29 -1.54 31.83
C LEU A 314 0.31 -1.20 32.98
N ASP A 315 0.77 -1.33 34.22
CA ASP A 315 0.05 -0.76 35.35
C ASP A 315 0.15 0.78 35.23
N THR A 316 -1.01 1.45 35.24
CA THR A 316 -1.07 2.93 35.19
C THR A 316 -0.30 3.59 36.36
N ARG A 317 0.02 2.85 37.42
CA ARG A 317 0.92 3.28 38.52
C ARG A 317 2.38 3.28 38.09
N GLU A 318 2.80 2.38 37.20
CA GLU A 318 4.17 2.30 36.69
C GLU A 318 4.48 3.38 35.67
N ILE A 319 3.45 3.90 34.95
CA ILE A 319 3.59 5.05 34.05
C ILE A 319 4.06 6.29 34.82
N LYS A 320 3.67 6.43 36.11
CA LYS A 320 4.13 7.53 36.99
C LYS A 320 5.61 7.49 37.30
N ALA A 321 6.27 6.34 37.15
CA ALA A 321 7.67 6.15 37.57
C ALA A 321 8.74 6.39 36.50
N GLY A 322 8.39 6.92 35.31
CA GLY A 322 9.38 7.35 34.31
C GLY A 322 9.56 6.47 33.09
N ALA A 323 8.63 5.60 32.77
CA ALA A 323 8.66 4.84 31.51
C ALA A 323 8.25 5.74 30.34
N ARG A 324 9.22 6.20 29.57
CA ARG A 324 9.20 6.59 28.13
C ARG A 324 7.97 7.29 27.54
N VAL A 325 7.16 7.99 28.33
CA VAL A 325 6.27 9.02 27.79
C VAL A 325 7.19 10.17 27.43
N LEU A 326 7.32 10.49 26.16
CA LEU A 326 7.92 11.75 25.73
C LEU A 326 7.15 12.85 26.46
N GLN A 327 7.78 13.49 27.43
CA GLN A 327 7.20 14.62 28.12
C GLN A 327 7.05 15.74 27.11
N ASP A 328 5.86 15.87 26.55
CA ASP A 328 5.48 17.11 25.91
C ASP A 328 5.44 18.18 27.00
N GLU A 329 6.19 19.26 26.87
CA GLU A 329 6.32 20.36 27.82
C GLU A 329 5.07 21.30 27.80
N TYR A 330 3.85 20.75 27.91
CA TYR A 330 2.60 21.50 27.81
C TYR A 330 1.80 21.47 29.14
N GLY A 331 0.90 22.43 29.31
CA GLY A 331 0.05 22.63 30.49
C GLY A 331 -1.00 21.58 30.72
N LYS A 332 -0.59 20.32 30.87
CA LYS A 332 -1.48 19.15 31.12
C LYS A 332 -2.00 19.14 32.55
N GLU A 333 -3.26 18.75 32.77
CA GLU A 333 -3.79 18.46 34.11
C GLU A 333 -3.04 17.28 34.75
N ASN A 334 -2.67 16.27 33.94
CA ASN A 334 -1.88 15.12 34.37
C ASN A 334 -0.76 14.86 33.36
N PRO A 335 0.50 14.67 33.79
CA PRO A 335 1.63 14.36 32.90
C PRO A 335 1.45 13.13 32.02
N GLN A 336 0.51 12.24 32.37
CA GLN A 336 0.21 11.01 31.62
C GLN A 336 -0.71 11.24 30.42
N ASP A 337 -1.51 12.33 30.44
CA ASP A 337 -2.47 12.62 29.37
C ASP A 337 -1.77 12.89 28.06
N PHE A 338 -2.34 12.45 26.94
CA PHE A 338 -1.76 12.62 25.63
C PHE A 338 -2.54 13.63 24.77
N ALA A 339 -1.83 14.29 23.86
CA ALA A 339 -2.41 15.34 23.04
C ALA A 339 -3.30 14.75 21.93
N LEU A 340 -4.52 15.26 21.81
CA LEU A 340 -5.45 15.02 20.72
C LEU A 340 -5.35 16.12 19.66
N TRP A 341 -5.27 17.39 20.11
CA TRP A 341 -5.11 18.56 19.25
C TRP A 341 -4.11 19.51 19.88
N LYS A 342 -3.04 19.85 19.17
CA LYS A 342 -2.00 20.76 19.64
C LYS A 342 -2.26 22.15 19.08
N ALA A 343 -2.26 23.19 19.91
CA ALA A 343 -2.35 24.57 19.47
C ALA A 343 -1.17 24.91 18.53
N ALA A 344 -1.45 25.65 17.45
CA ALA A 344 -0.45 25.97 16.46
C ALA A 344 0.62 26.92 17.01
N THR A 345 1.85 26.64 16.65
CA THR A 345 3.01 27.54 16.84
C THR A 345 3.30 28.32 15.56
N GLU A 346 4.17 29.32 15.63
CA GLU A 346 4.63 30.04 14.44
C GLU A 346 5.32 29.10 13.43
N VAL A 347 5.95 28.03 13.92
CA VAL A 347 6.60 27.01 13.07
C VAL A 347 5.55 26.22 12.30
N ASP A 348 4.48 25.79 12.96
CA ASP A 348 3.37 25.08 12.33
C ASP A 348 2.71 25.92 11.23
N GLU A 349 2.51 27.21 11.49
CA GLU A 349 1.91 28.15 10.50
C GLU A 349 2.79 28.29 9.25
N ARG A 350 4.08 28.58 9.41
CA ARG A 350 4.96 28.79 8.24
C ARG A 350 5.29 27.52 7.48
N THR A 351 5.19 26.34 8.11
CA THR A 351 5.39 25.06 7.44
C THR A 351 4.10 24.48 6.85
N GLY A 352 2.96 25.14 7.07
CA GLY A 352 1.65 24.72 6.57
C GLY A 352 1.04 23.56 7.37
N ALA A 353 1.47 23.35 8.62
CA ALA A 353 0.99 22.30 9.52
C ALA A 353 -0.06 22.80 10.52
N ALA A 354 -0.86 23.79 10.17
CA ALA A 354 -1.89 24.36 11.04
C ALA A 354 -3.24 24.46 10.34
N TRP A 355 -4.30 24.00 11.01
CA TRP A 355 -5.67 23.97 10.53
C TRP A 355 -6.63 24.64 11.51
N ASP A 356 -7.74 25.17 11.00
CA ASP A 356 -8.80 25.73 11.83
C ASP A 356 -9.56 24.62 12.55
N SER A 357 -9.82 24.81 13.83
CA SER A 357 -10.59 23.92 14.67
C SER A 357 -11.47 24.70 15.66
N PRO A 358 -12.42 24.06 16.37
CA PRO A 358 -13.20 24.69 17.43
C PRO A 358 -12.36 25.24 18.58
N TRP A 359 -11.18 24.68 18.80
CA TRP A 359 -10.27 25.04 19.89
C TRP A 359 -9.26 26.14 19.48
N GLY A 360 -9.34 26.56 18.23
CA GLY A 360 -8.42 27.49 17.59
C GLY A 360 -7.56 26.81 16.53
N ARG A 361 -6.63 27.58 15.96
CA ARG A 361 -5.68 27.02 15.00
C ARG A 361 -4.73 26.03 15.67
N GLY A 362 -4.51 24.88 15.02
CA GLY A 362 -3.72 23.81 15.57
C GLY A 362 -3.52 22.64 14.62
N ARG A 363 -3.03 21.56 15.16
CA ARG A 363 -2.75 20.32 14.43
C ARG A 363 -3.09 19.07 15.24
N PRO A 364 -3.34 17.92 14.60
CA PRO A 364 -3.66 16.70 15.32
C PRO A 364 -2.47 16.19 16.15
N GLY A 365 -2.79 15.49 17.24
CA GLY A 365 -1.87 14.60 17.92
C GLY A 365 -1.65 13.32 17.10
N TRP A 366 -0.44 12.79 17.12
CA TRP A 366 -0.04 11.63 16.31
C TRP A 366 -0.94 10.40 16.46
N HIS A 367 -1.44 10.11 17.67
CA HIS A 367 -2.26 8.92 17.93
C HIS A 367 -3.68 9.06 17.38
N LEU A 368 -4.16 10.28 17.19
CA LEU A 368 -5.50 10.57 16.68
C LEU A 368 -5.67 10.18 15.20
N GLU A 369 -4.60 10.27 14.43
CA GLU A 369 -4.59 10.09 12.99
C GLU A 369 -5.11 8.71 12.58
N CYS A 370 -4.51 7.65 13.13
CA CYS A 370 -4.85 6.27 12.81
C CYS A 370 -6.27 5.92 13.25
N SER A 371 -6.70 6.35 14.45
CA SER A 371 -8.08 6.17 14.91
C SER A 371 -9.10 6.78 13.95
N ALA A 372 -8.89 8.03 13.54
CA ALA A 372 -9.81 8.74 12.64
C ALA A 372 -9.83 8.11 11.24
N MET A 373 -8.66 7.82 10.65
CA MET A 373 -8.57 7.22 9.32
C MET A 373 -9.13 5.79 9.27
N ALA A 374 -8.83 4.95 10.29
CA ALA A 374 -9.36 3.60 10.39
C ALA A 374 -10.89 3.60 10.48
N MET A 375 -11.45 4.40 11.39
CA MET A 375 -12.90 4.48 11.56
C MET A 375 -13.60 5.05 10.31
N ALA A 376 -13.01 6.02 9.64
CA ALA A 376 -13.58 6.62 8.43
C ALA A 376 -13.63 5.65 7.24
N LEU A 377 -12.63 4.76 7.11
CA LEU A 377 -12.48 3.90 5.94
C LEU A 377 -12.97 2.46 6.17
N LEU A 378 -12.85 1.95 7.38
CA LEU A 378 -13.18 0.56 7.70
C LEU A 378 -14.35 0.40 8.69
N GLY A 379 -14.77 1.49 9.34
CA GLY A 379 -15.84 1.49 10.33
C GLY A 379 -15.34 1.53 11.79
N GLU A 380 -16.27 1.66 12.73
CA GLU A 380 -15.96 1.87 14.15
C GLU A 380 -15.32 0.66 14.84
N THR A 381 -15.51 -0.54 14.28
CA THR A 381 -14.86 -1.78 14.73
C THR A 381 -14.27 -2.47 13.52
N ILE A 382 -12.97 -2.78 13.57
CA ILE A 382 -12.24 -3.48 12.52
C ILE A 382 -11.88 -4.91 12.95
N ASP A 383 -11.59 -5.79 11.98
CA ASP A 383 -11.24 -7.17 12.30
C ASP A 383 -9.81 -7.31 12.81
N LEU A 384 -8.84 -6.67 12.16
CA LEU A 384 -7.43 -6.73 12.52
C LEU A 384 -6.76 -5.35 12.47
N HIS A 385 -5.94 -5.08 13.48
CA HIS A 385 -5.02 -3.95 13.52
C HIS A 385 -3.58 -4.48 13.65
N CYS A 386 -2.69 -4.07 12.75
CA CYS A 386 -1.30 -4.54 12.71
C CYS A 386 -0.30 -3.39 12.76
N GLY A 387 0.91 -3.71 13.25
CA GLY A 387 2.03 -2.78 13.27
C GLY A 387 3.30 -3.39 13.87
N GLY A 388 4.30 -2.57 14.14
CA GLY A 388 5.49 -2.97 14.88
C GLY A 388 5.21 -3.10 16.38
N VAL A 389 5.97 -3.95 17.08
CA VAL A 389 5.82 -4.13 18.54
C VAL A 389 6.07 -2.85 19.34
N ASP A 390 6.81 -1.90 18.78
CA ASP A 390 7.03 -0.56 19.36
C ASP A 390 5.80 0.34 19.35
N LEU A 391 4.80 0.02 18.51
CA LEU A 391 3.53 0.73 18.47
C LEU A 391 2.54 0.24 19.53
N VAL A 392 2.75 -0.93 20.15
CA VAL A 392 1.88 -1.45 21.21
C VAL A 392 1.64 -0.39 22.29
N PHE A 393 2.72 0.32 22.66
CA PHE A 393 2.65 1.43 23.61
C PHE A 393 3.63 2.55 23.20
N PRO A 394 3.16 3.81 23.20
CA PRO A 394 1.80 4.24 23.59
C PRO A 394 0.75 4.17 22.46
N HIS A 395 1.17 4.10 21.18
CA HIS A 395 0.35 4.43 20.01
C HIS A 395 -0.97 3.63 19.93
N HIS A 396 -0.89 2.30 19.88
CA HIS A 396 -2.09 1.46 19.75
C HIS A 396 -2.94 1.45 21.04
N GLU A 397 -2.32 1.62 22.22
CA GLU A 397 -3.05 1.80 23.46
C GLU A 397 -3.88 3.09 23.44
N ASP A 398 -3.30 4.19 22.91
CA ASP A 398 -3.97 5.48 22.77
C ASP A 398 -5.07 5.41 21.71
N GLU A 399 -4.86 4.67 20.60
CA GLU A 399 -5.91 4.44 19.60
C GLU A 399 -7.10 3.68 20.17
N ILE A 400 -6.87 2.66 21.01
CA ILE A 400 -7.93 1.96 21.75
C ILE A 400 -8.70 2.94 22.61
N ALA A 401 -7.98 3.75 23.39
CA ALA A 401 -8.62 4.70 24.30
C ALA A 401 -9.49 5.71 23.54
N GLN A 402 -8.96 6.31 22.47
CA GLN A 402 -9.69 7.26 21.63
C GLN A 402 -10.93 6.63 20.98
N SER A 403 -10.73 5.53 20.26
CA SER A 403 -11.78 4.93 19.47
C SER A 403 -12.89 4.35 20.32
N GLU A 404 -12.55 3.64 21.40
CA GLU A 404 -13.53 2.99 22.26
C GLU A 404 -14.23 3.96 23.20
N ALA A 405 -13.55 5.00 23.70
CA ALA A 405 -14.23 6.05 24.47
C ALA A 405 -15.24 6.82 23.61
N ALA A 406 -14.91 7.09 22.34
CA ALA A 406 -15.80 7.78 21.41
C ALA A 406 -17.01 6.92 20.99
N THR A 407 -16.82 5.61 20.78
CA THR A 407 -17.85 4.74 20.19
C THR A 407 -18.62 3.91 21.21
N GLY A 408 -17.98 3.55 22.33
CA GLY A 408 -18.49 2.56 23.28
C GLY A 408 -18.39 1.12 22.78
N ARG A 409 -17.59 0.87 21.72
CA ARG A 409 -17.40 -0.43 21.06
C ARG A 409 -15.93 -0.79 21.00
N PRO A 410 -15.56 -2.08 20.94
CA PRO A 410 -14.19 -2.48 20.67
C PRO A 410 -13.69 -1.88 19.33
N PHE A 411 -12.50 -1.30 19.33
CA PHE A 411 -11.91 -0.71 18.12
C PHE A 411 -11.42 -1.78 17.15
N SER A 412 -10.66 -2.76 17.64
CA SER A 412 -10.22 -3.90 16.84
C SER A 412 -10.50 -5.22 17.56
N ARG A 413 -10.90 -6.23 16.79
CA ARG A 413 -11.14 -7.60 17.29
C ARG A 413 -9.85 -8.36 17.51
N GLY A 414 -8.81 -8.09 16.71
CA GLY A 414 -7.51 -8.71 16.81
C GLY A 414 -6.36 -7.72 16.63
N TRP A 415 -5.29 -7.93 17.38
CA TRP A 415 -4.09 -7.10 17.36
C TRP A 415 -2.86 -7.95 17.05
N CYS A 416 -2.15 -7.66 15.96
CA CYS A 416 -0.97 -8.41 15.55
C CYS A 416 0.26 -7.51 15.46
N HIS A 417 1.37 -7.91 16.09
CA HIS A 417 2.58 -7.09 16.13
C HIS A 417 3.82 -7.86 15.71
N GLY A 418 4.59 -7.24 14.79
CA GLY A 418 5.88 -7.74 14.32
C GLY A 418 7.03 -7.28 15.20
N GLU A 419 7.98 -8.16 15.48
CA GLU A 419 9.19 -7.87 16.26
C GLU A 419 10.26 -7.09 15.46
N PHE A 420 11.23 -6.54 16.18
CA PHE A 420 12.28 -5.69 15.61
C PHE A 420 13.27 -6.43 14.71
N LEU A 421 13.82 -5.67 13.77
CA LEU A 421 15.04 -6.01 13.03
C LEU A 421 16.27 -5.46 13.78
N GLN A 422 17.24 -6.34 13.97
CA GLN A 422 18.59 -6.01 14.46
C GLN A 422 19.57 -6.01 13.28
N VAL A 423 20.68 -5.29 13.43
CA VAL A 423 21.82 -5.30 12.51
C VAL A 423 23.05 -5.66 13.36
N ASP A 424 23.70 -6.76 13.04
CA ASP A 424 24.86 -7.28 13.77
C ASP A 424 24.62 -7.35 15.29
N GLY A 425 23.44 -7.88 15.69
CA GLY A 425 23.04 -8.04 17.08
C GLY A 425 22.63 -6.74 17.80
N SER A 426 22.61 -5.60 17.11
CA SER A 426 22.22 -4.31 17.68
C SER A 426 20.90 -3.82 17.09
N LYS A 427 20.06 -3.15 17.89
CA LYS A 427 18.82 -2.55 17.36
C LYS A 427 19.16 -1.56 16.26
N MET A 428 18.49 -1.69 15.11
CA MET A 428 18.62 -0.73 14.01
C MET A 428 18.13 0.66 14.48
N ALA A 429 18.99 1.66 14.41
CA ALA A 429 18.63 3.03 14.76
C ALA A 429 19.47 4.03 13.98
N LYS A 430 18.84 5.07 13.43
CA LYS A 430 19.52 6.14 12.66
C LYS A 430 20.66 6.80 13.43
N ARG A 431 20.48 7.01 14.74
CA ARG A 431 21.51 7.59 15.62
C ARG A 431 22.78 6.72 15.78
N LEU A 432 22.67 5.40 15.48
CA LEU A 432 23.79 4.46 15.53
C LEU A 432 24.47 4.30 14.17
N GLY A 433 23.96 4.95 13.11
CA GLY A 433 24.53 4.86 11.77
C GLY A 433 24.35 3.49 11.10
N ASN A 434 23.59 2.56 11.73
CA ASN A 434 23.36 1.19 11.25
C ASN A 434 22.00 1.02 10.54
N SER A 435 21.41 2.11 10.03
CA SER A 435 20.14 2.08 9.33
C SER A 435 20.33 1.64 7.87
N VAL A 436 19.80 0.48 7.50
CA VAL A 436 19.85 -0.07 6.15
C VAL A 436 18.51 0.21 5.43
N THR A 437 18.57 0.80 4.23
CA THR A 437 17.39 1.04 3.39
C THR A 437 17.23 -0.07 2.35
N VAL A 438 16.01 -0.23 1.83
CA VAL A 438 15.73 -1.17 0.73
C VAL A 438 16.55 -0.80 -0.51
N ARG A 439 16.65 0.50 -0.81
CA ARG A 439 17.47 0.99 -1.92
C ARG A 439 18.95 0.57 -1.79
N ALA A 440 19.54 0.70 -0.60
CA ALA A 440 20.93 0.30 -0.37
C ALA A 440 21.15 -1.19 -0.66
N LEU A 441 20.22 -2.07 -0.27
CA LEU A 441 20.28 -3.49 -0.58
C LEU A 441 20.10 -3.75 -2.08
N ARG A 442 19.17 -3.07 -2.72
CA ARG A 442 18.97 -3.15 -4.18
C ARG A 442 20.22 -2.74 -4.96
N ASP A 443 20.85 -1.65 -4.55
CA ASP A 443 22.09 -1.14 -5.18
C ASP A 443 23.27 -2.12 -5.00
N GLN A 444 23.24 -2.96 -3.95
CA GLN A 444 24.16 -4.11 -3.72
C GLN A 444 23.73 -5.38 -4.47
N GLY A 445 22.72 -5.31 -5.34
CA GLY A 445 22.24 -6.45 -6.12
C GLY A 445 21.43 -7.48 -5.32
N VAL A 446 20.89 -7.12 -4.14
CA VAL A 446 20.00 -8.02 -3.38
C VAL A 446 18.61 -7.94 -4.01
N SER A 447 18.10 -9.08 -4.50
CA SER A 447 16.78 -9.16 -5.11
C SER A 447 15.66 -9.07 -4.06
N ALA A 448 14.46 -8.64 -4.50
CA ALA A 448 13.27 -8.65 -3.65
C ALA A 448 12.99 -10.02 -3.04
N ALA A 449 13.09 -11.09 -3.84
CA ALA A 449 12.90 -12.45 -3.38
C ALA A 449 13.89 -12.84 -2.26
N ALA A 450 15.15 -12.40 -2.35
CA ALA A 450 16.15 -12.68 -1.31
C ALA A 450 15.82 -11.92 0.00
N ILE A 451 15.34 -10.68 -0.08
CA ILE A 451 14.89 -9.92 1.10
C ILE A 451 13.64 -10.58 1.71
N ARG A 452 12.66 -11.00 0.90
CA ARG A 452 11.47 -11.72 1.37
C ARG A 452 11.86 -13.03 2.06
N HIS A 453 12.72 -13.86 1.43
CA HIS A 453 13.22 -15.09 2.04
C HIS A 453 13.92 -14.83 3.37
N PHE A 454 14.79 -13.82 3.43
CA PHE A 454 15.49 -13.44 4.66
C PHE A 454 14.49 -13.08 5.78
N VAL A 455 13.49 -12.26 5.47
CA VAL A 455 12.47 -11.83 6.45
C VAL A 455 11.60 -13.01 6.90
N PHE A 456 11.17 -13.87 5.98
CA PHE A 456 10.32 -15.04 6.26
C PHE A 456 11.08 -16.20 6.92
N GLY A 457 12.41 -16.18 6.89
CA GLY A 457 13.27 -17.14 7.59
C GLY A 457 13.18 -17.08 9.12
N THR A 458 12.56 -16.01 9.66
CA THR A 458 12.32 -15.85 11.09
C THR A 458 10.86 -15.50 11.34
N HIS A 459 10.22 -16.18 12.29
CA HIS A 459 8.83 -15.92 12.67
C HIS A 459 8.64 -14.44 13.01
N TYR A 460 7.52 -13.81 12.57
CA TYR A 460 7.28 -12.36 12.71
C TYR A 460 7.33 -11.86 14.15
N ARG A 461 6.98 -12.70 15.14
CA ARG A 461 7.05 -12.40 16.58
C ARG A 461 8.42 -12.63 17.21
N LYS A 462 9.45 -13.00 16.44
CA LYS A 462 10.83 -13.16 16.94
C LYS A 462 11.72 -12.07 16.35
N GLN A 463 12.72 -11.65 17.09
CA GLN A 463 13.72 -10.71 16.59
C GLN A 463 14.51 -11.31 15.43
N LEU A 464 14.68 -10.53 14.37
CA LEU A 464 15.44 -10.90 13.17
C LEU A 464 16.76 -10.15 13.17
N ASN A 465 17.87 -10.84 12.92
CA ASN A 465 19.19 -10.23 12.83
C ASN A 465 19.70 -10.22 11.39
N LEU A 466 19.94 -9.02 10.87
CA LEU A 466 20.54 -8.83 9.56
C LEU A 466 22.04 -8.96 9.66
N THR A 467 22.59 -9.92 8.90
CA THR A 467 24.03 -10.09 8.66
C THR A 467 24.26 -10.38 7.18
N ASP A 468 25.48 -10.18 6.69
CA ASP A 468 25.82 -10.46 5.29
C ASP A 468 25.67 -11.96 4.98
N GLU A 469 26.05 -12.85 5.92
CA GLU A 469 25.91 -14.30 5.75
C GLU A 469 24.45 -14.73 5.62
N ALA A 470 23.52 -14.09 6.36
CA ALA A 470 22.09 -14.39 6.28
C ALA A 470 21.51 -13.94 4.93
N LEU A 471 21.97 -12.80 4.40
CA LEU A 471 21.59 -12.36 3.06
C LEU A 471 22.14 -13.26 1.98
N ASP A 472 23.41 -13.71 2.07
CA ASP A 472 24.03 -14.61 1.10
C ASP A 472 23.34 -15.99 1.12
N ALA A 473 23.00 -16.51 2.29
CA ALA A 473 22.19 -17.73 2.40
C ALA A 473 20.83 -17.56 1.73
N SER A 474 20.20 -16.39 1.85
CA SER A 474 18.92 -16.08 1.23
C SER A 474 19.03 -15.95 -0.30
N ARG A 475 20.11 -15.35 -0.83
CA ARG A 475 20.39 -15.31 -2.27
C ARG A 475 20.49 -16.72 -2.86
N GLU A 476 21.23 -17.61 -2.19
CA GLU A 476 21.40 -18.98 -2.62
C GLU A 476 20.09 -19.79 -2.54
N ALA A 477 19.30 -19.60 -1.49
CA ALA A 477 18.00 -20.23 -1.35
C ALA A 477 17.05 -19.84 -2.50
N VAL A 478 16.96 -18.57 -2.80
CA VAL A 478 16.11 -18.02 -3.88
C VAL A 478 16.59 -18.49 -5.25
N ARG A 479 17.90 -18.56 -5.48
CA ARG A 479 18.46 -19.13 -6.71
C ARG A 479 17.99 -20.58 -6.93
N ARG A 480 17.93 -21.41 -5.87
CA ARG A 480 17.42 -22.78 -5.95
C ARG A 480 15.93 -22.83 -6.27
N VAL A 481 15.14 -21.91 -5.70
CA VAL A 481 13.70 -21.81 -6.01
C VAL A 481 13.51 -21.42 -7.49
N GLY A 482 14.26 -20.44 -8.00
CA GLY A 482 14.23 -20.04 -9.41
C GLY A 482 14.59 -21.18 -10.36
N ALA A 483 15.69 -21.88 -10.10
CA ALA A 483 16.11 -23.04 -10.90
C ALA A 483 15.06 -24.17 -10.90
N PHE A 484 14.37 -24.38 -9.77
CA PHE A 484 13.27 -25.32 -9.69
C PHE A 484 12.06 -24.86 -10.52
N ALA A 485 11.69 -23.58 -10.45
CA ALA A 485 10.61 -23.01 -11.23
C ALA A 485 10.84 -23.22 -12.74
N GLU A 486 12.03 -22.91 -13.24
CA GLU A 486 12.43 -23.12 -14.64
C GLU A 486 12.37 -24.60 -15.04
N ARG A 487 12.88 -25.48 -14.16
CA ARG A 487 12.84 -26.93 -14.39
C ARG A 487 11.40 -27.44 -14.47
N LEU A 488 10.54 -27.03 -13.54
CA LEU A 488 9.15 -27.44 -13.49
C LEU A 488 8.36 -26.92 -14.72
N ALA A 489 8.67 -25.70 -15.18
CA ALA A 489 8.08 -25.12 -16.38
C ALA A 489 8.46 -25.89 -17.65
N SER A 490 9.72 -26.35 -17.76
CA SER A 490 10.25 -27.07 -18.94
C SER A 490 9.98 -28.58 -18.94
N ALA A 491 9.54 -29.15 -17.82
CA ALA A 491 9.22 -30.58 -17.71
C ALA A 491 8.03 -30.96 -18.63
N ARG A 492 8.05 -32.21 -19.14
CA ARG A 492 7.02 -32.69 -20.09
C ARG A 492 6.02 -33.65 -19.47
N GLY A 493 6.35 -34.24 -18.33
CA GLY A 493 5.50 -35.14 -17.58
C GLY A 493 6.04 -35.35 -16.18
N GLY A 494 5.28 -36.05 -15.34
CA GLY A 494 5.60 -36.33 -13.96
C GLY A 494 5.40 -37.81 -13.60
N THR A 495 5.52 -38.10 -12.31
CA THR A 495 5.28 -39.41 -11.70
C THR A 495 4.18 -39.27 -10.65
N PRO A 496 3.54 -40.37 -10.19
CA PRO A 496 2.64 -40.30 -9.03
C PRO A 496 3.29 -39.71 -7.78
N GLY A 497 4.60 -39.98 -7.56
CA GLY A 497 5.37 -39.41 -6.46
C GLY A 497 5.53 -37.90 -6.55
N LEU A 498 5.50 -37.29 -7.76
CA LEU A 498 5.48 -35.85 -7.95
C LEU A 498 4.14 -35.23 -7.49
N ALA A 499 3.01 -35.89 -7.83
CA ALA A 499 1.69 -35.46 -7.37
C ALA A 499 1.56 -35.53 -5.85
N GLU A 500 2.05 -36.65 -5.23
CA GLU A 500 2.08 -36.79 -3.77
C GLU A 500 2.93 -35.69 -3.11
N ALA A 501 4.13 -35.42 -3.65
CA ALA A 501 4.99 -34.35 -3.14
C ALA A 501 4.32 -32.97 -3.21
N ALA A 502 3.58 -32.72 -4.29
CA ALA A 502 2.83 -31.46 -4.47
C ALA A 502 1.68 -31.32 -3.45
N ALA A 503 0.88 -32.37 -3.27
CA ALA A 503 -0.23 -32.38 -2.32
C ALA A 503 0.26 -32.22 -0.86
N ASP A 504 1.36 -32.90 -0.50
CA ASP A 504 2.00 -32.76 0.81
C ASP A 504 2.45 -31.32 1.04
N ALA A 505 3.14 -30.71 0.07
CA ALA A 505 3.65 -29.36 0.18
C ALA A 505 2.54 -28.32 0.35
N GLU A 506 1.48 -28.42 -0.44
CA GLU A 506 0.33 -27.49 -0.30
C GLU A 506 -0.31 -27.61 1.08
N ARG A 507 -0.50 -28.84 1.57
CA ARG A 507 -1.07 -29.09 2.91
C ARG A 507 -0.17 -28.54 4.01
N GLU A 508 1.14 -28.80 3.95
CA GLU A 508 2.10 -28.39 4.98
C GLU A 508 2.29 -26.87 5.01
N VAL A 509 2.40 -26.22 3.84
CA VAL A 509 2.50 -24.77 3.75
C VAL A 509 1.23 -24.08 4.28
N ARG A 510 0.05 -24.59 3.91
CA ARG A 510 -1.22 -24.07 4.45
C ARG A 510 -1.29 -24.25 5.96
N ALA A 511 -0.96 -25.41 6.49
CA ALA A 511 -0.96 -25.68 7.93
C ALA A 511 -0.04 -24.71 8.68
N ALA A 512 1.18 -24.50 8.18
CA ALA A 512 2.14 -23.58 8.77
C ALA A 512 1.67 -22.11 8.74
N LEU A 513 1.16 -21.64 7.59
CA LEU A 513 0.69 -20.25 7.45
C LEU A 513 -0.61 -19.99 8.21
N PHE A 514 -1.46 -20.99 8.40
CA PHE A 514 -2.72 -20.87 9.13
C PHE A 514 -2.55 -21.01 10.64
N ASP A 515 -1.39 -21.44 11.12
CA ASP A 515 -1.03 -21.44 12.53
C ASP A 515 -0.05 -20.30 12.82
N ASP A 516 -0.60 -19.12 13.01
CA ASP A 516 0.11 -17.90 13.41
C ASP A 516 1.22 -17.47 12.43
N LEU A 517 0.97 -17.64 11.12
CA LEU A 517 1.89 -17.23 10.05
C LEU A 517 3.31 -17.80 10.21
N ASN A 518 3.44 -19.08 10.50
CA ASN A 518 4.73 -19.76 10.67
C ASN A 518 5.49 -19.87 9.33
N ALA A 519 5.96 -18.71 8.84
CA ALA A 519 6.70 -18.62 7.58
C ALA A 519 7.97 -19.50 7.54
N PRO A 520 8.78 -19.62 8.62
CA PRO A 520 9.93 -20.54 8.63
C PRO A 520 9.54 -21.98 8.33
N GLU A 521 8.43 -22.48 8.88
CA GLU A 521 7.93 -23.83 8.62
C GLU A 521 7.41 -23.98 7.19
N ALA A 522 6.69 -22.98 6.69
CA ALA A 522 6.25 -22.91 5.30
C ALA A 522 7.44 -22.95 4.32
N LEU A 523 8.54 -22.24 4.61
CA LEU A 523 9.79 -22.34 3.85
C LEU A 523 10.39 -23.73 3.92
N GLY A 524 10.38 -24.39 5.07
CA GLY A 524 10.83 -25.78 5.25
C GLY A 524 10.05 -26.74 4.36
N ALA A 525 8.71 -26.60 4.31
CA ALA A 525 7.83 -27.39 3.45
C ALA A 525 8.12 -27.13 1.95
N LEU A 526 8.28 -25.87 1.54
CA LEU A 526 8.67 -25.51 0.17
C LEU A 526 10.00 -26.18 -0.24
N PHE A 527 11.05 -26.08 0.57
CA PHE A 527 12.36 -26.68 0.21
C PHE A 527 12.33 -28.21 0.25
N THR A 528 11.48 -28.82 1.06
CA THR A 528 11.22 -30.26 1.03
C THR A 528 10.53 -30.67 -0.27
N PHE A 529 9.55 -29.90 -0.71
CA PHE A 529 8.89 -30.08 -2.01
C PHE A 529 9.90 -29.97 -3.15
N VAL A 530 10.70 -28.88 -3.20
CA VAL A 530 11.73 -28.67 -4.24
C VAL A 530 12.66 -29.89 -4.34
N ARG A 531 13.10 -30.44 -3.21
CA ARG A 531 14.00 -31.63 -3.18
C ARG A 531 13.29 -32.88 -3.69
N ARG A 532 12.07 -33.19 -3.19
CA ARG A 532 11.29 -34.36 -3.59
C ARG A 532 10.89 -34.29 -5.06
N ALA A 533 10.37 -33.17 -5.49
CA ALA A 533 9.94 -32.95 -6.87
C ALA A 533 11.11 -33.06 -7.85
N ASN A 534 12.29 -32.52 -7.51
CA ASN A 534 13.49 -32.70 -8.33
C ASN A 534 13.86 -34.17 -8.49
N ALA A 535 13.80 -34.96 -7.41
CA ALA A 535 14.08 -36.41 -7.47
C ALA A 535 13.07 -37.17 -8.34
N GLU A 536 11.79 -36.78 -8.30
CA GLU A 536 10.75 -37.38 -9.14
C GLU A 536 10.91 -36.99 -10.62
N LEU A 537 11.26 -35.73 -10.89
CA LEU A 537 11.58 -35.27 -12.25
C LEU A 537 12.84 -35.97 -12.83
N ASP A 538 13.83 -36.33 -11.99
CA ASP A 538 15.02 -37.13 -12.40
C ASP A 538 14.66 -38.54 -12.78
N ARG A 539 13.63 -39.14 -12.16
CA ARG A 539 13.13 -40.48 -12.52
C ARG A 539 12.47 -40.50 -13.88
N GLY A 540 11.99 -39.34 -14.34
CA GLY A 540 11.21 -39.19 -15.55
C GLY A 540 9.81 -39.80 -15.40
N GLY A 541 8.90 -39.37 -16.25
CA GLY A 541 7.52 -39.87 -16.29
C GLY A 541 6.73 -39.13 -17.37
N GLU A 542 5.59 -39.74 -17.73
CA GLU A 542 4.70 -39.18 -18.78
C GLU A 542 3.38 -38.68 -18.22
N ASP A 543 3.18 -38.71 -16.90
CA ASP A 543 1.94 -38.26 -16.26
C ASP A 543 1.84 -36.72 -16.28
N ALA A 544 1.09 -36.23 -17.25
CA ALA A 544 0.82 -34.79 -17.39
C ALA A 544 0.01 -34.24 -16.21
N SER A 545 -0.92 -35.03 -15.64
CA SER A 545 -1.75 -34.57 -14.51
C SER A 545 -0.89 -34.36 -13.25
N ALA A 546 0.04 -35.26 -12.96
CA ALA A 546 0.97 -35.12 -11.85
C ALA A 546 1.86 -33.88 -11.99
N LEU A 547 2.26 -33.53 -13.23
CA LEU A 547 3.02 -32.34 -13.50
C LEU A 547 2.18 -31.06 -13.31
N ASP A 548 0.92 -31.09 -13.77
CA ASP A 548 0.01 -29.96 -13.60
C ASP A 548 -0.35 -29.74 -12.13
N ASP A 549 -0.51 -30.80 -11.34
CA ASP A 549 -0.68 -30.73 -9.89
C ASP A 549 0.53 -30.07 -9.22
N ALA A 550 1.75 -30.45 -9.62
CA ALA A 550 2.97 -29.86 -9.09
C ALA A 550 3.11 -28.38 -9.45
N ARG A 551 2.77 -28.00 -10.67
CA ARG A 551 2.77 -26.59 -11.11
C ARG A 551 1.75 -25.76 -10.35
N ARG A 552 0.54 -26.30 -10.16
CA ARG A 552 -0.53 -25.62 -9.40
C ARG A 552 -0.12 -25.43 -7.95
N ALA A 553 0.37 -26.47 -7.27
CA ALA A 553 0.81 -26.40 -5.89
C ALA A 553 1.97 -25.40 -5.72
N PHE A 554 2.99 -25.46 -6.60
CA PHE A 554 4.09 -24.51 -6.59
C PHE A 554 3.62 -23.08 -6.80
N GLY A 555 2.73 -22.84 -7.78
CA GLY A 555 2.15 -21.54 -8.04
C GLY A 555 1.33 -21.00 -6.86
N ALA A 556 0.57 -21.83 -6.16
CA ALA A 556 -0.18 -21.46 -4.97
C ALA A 556 0.76 -21.08 -3.81
N ILE A 557 1.83 -21.82 -3.60
CA ILE A 557 2.85 -21.56 -2.57
C ILE A 557 3.61 -20.26 -2.88
N ASP A 558 4.09 -20.10 -4.12
CA ASP A 558 4.82 -18.91 -4.53
C ASP A 558 3.92 -17.67 -4.57
N GLY A 559 2.64 -17.84 -4.88
CA GLY A 559 1.64 -16.75 -4.80
C GLY A 559 1.54 -16.12 -3.40
N VAL A 560 1.92 -16.83 -2.33
CA VAL A 560 1.97 -16.29 -0.97
C VAL A 560 3.38 -15.87 -0.59
N LEU A 561 4.38 -16.72 -0.77
CA LEU A 561 5.76 -16.43 -0.35
C LEU A 561 6.48 -15.48 -1.31
N ASP A 562 6.19 -15.59 -2.60
CA ASP A 562 6.70 -14.73 -3.68
C ASP A 562 8.24 -14.74 -3.73
N LEU A 563 8.81 -15.94 -3.89
CA LEU A 563 10.24 -16.17 -3.84
C LEU A 563 10.87 -16.50 -5.20
N VAL A 564 10.06 -16.72 -6.24
CA VAL A 564 10.60 -16.87 -7.60
C VAL A 564 11.23 -15.52 -8.02
N PRO A 565 12.54 -15.51 -8.37
CA PRO A 565 13.15 -14.29 -8.89
C PRO A 565 12.41 -13.83 -10.14
N GLU A 566 12.15 -12.54 -10.25
CA GLU A 566 11.78 -12.00 -11.56
C GLU A 566 12.89 -12.39 -12.53
N ALA A 567 12.54 -13.13 -13.58
CA ALA A 567 13.38 -13.23 -14.76
C ALA A 567 13.61 -11.79 -15.20
N ALA A 568 14.82 -11.28 -14.98
CA ALA A 568 15.06 -9.86 -15.00
C ALA A 568 14.61 -9.31 -16.35
N ALA A 569 13.78 -8.29 -16.38
CA ALA A 569 13.62 -7.43 -17.56
C ALA A 569 15.01 -6.90 -18.05
N ALA A 570 15.99 -6.82 -17.14
CA ALA A 570 17.42 -6.70 -17.45
C ALA A 570 17.99 -7.93 -18.17
N ASP A 571 17.51 -9.14 -17.94
CA ASP A 571 17.98 -10.34 -18.63
C ASP A 571 17.38 -10.43 -20.02
N ALA A 572 16.12 -10.05 -20.24
CA ALA A 572 15.55 -9.96 -21.59
C ALA A 572 16.24 -8.88 -22.45
N ALA A 573 16.57 -7.74 -21.86
CA ALA A 573 17.33 -6.70 -22.56
C ALA A 573 18.80 -7.13 -22.79
N LEU A 574 19.40 -7.83 -21.83
CA LEU A 574 20.74 -8.40 -21.98
C LEU A 574 20.72 -9.54 -23.00
N GLU A 575 19.73 -10.40 -22.96
CA GLU A 575 19.53 -11.50 -23.91
C GLU A 575 19.38 -10.99 -25.34
N SER A 576 18.47 -10.02 -25.57
CA SER A 576 18.31 -9.36 -26.87
C SER A 576 19.62 -8.72 -27.35
N TRP A 577 20.31 -8.00 -26.45
CA TRP A 577 21.58 -7.37 -26.78
C TRP A 577 22.68 -8.41 -27.11
N VAL A 578 22.78 -9.51 -26.34
CA VAL A 578 23.75 -10.59 -26.58
C VAL A 578 23.47 -11.26 -27.92
N GLU A 579 22.22 -11.57 -28.25
CA GLU A 579 21.83 -12.18 -29.50
C GLU A 579 22.18 -11.27 -30.71
N ASP A 580 21.94 -9.96 -30.59
CA ASP A 580 22.35 -8.98 -31.62
C ASP A 580 23.86 -8.94 -31.79
N ARG A 581 24.64 -8.98 -30.70
CA ARG A 581 26.10 -9.01 -30.74
C ARG A 581 26.63 -10.33 -31.33
N LEU A 582 26.02 -11.48 -31.00
CA LEU A 582 26.35 -12.77 -31.56
C LEU A 582 26.04 -12.82 -33.06
N ALA A 583 24.94 -12.21 -33.51
CA ALA A 583 24.63 -12.06 -34.93
C ALA A 583 25.67 -11.21 -35.64
N ALA A 584 26.05 -10.07 -35.07
CA ALA A 584 27.12 -9.20 -35.62
C ALA A 584 28.48 -9.92 -35.68
N ARG A 585 28.83 -10.70 -34.63
CA ARG A 585 30.06 -11.53 -34.59
C ARG A 585 30.05 -12.60 -35.68
N ARG A 586 28.91 -13.30 -35.88
CA ARG A 586 28.77 -14.28 -36.97
C ARG A 586 28.99 -13.62 -38.34
N ALA A 587 28.41 -12.44 -38.55
CA ALA A 587 28.59 -11.68 -39.79
C ALA A 587 30.04 -11.24 -40.03
N ALA A 588 30.75 -10.78 -38.99
CA ALA A 588 32.18 -10.43 -39.06
C ALA A 588 33.03 -11.65 -39.42
N ARG A 589 32.82 -12.79 -38.80
CA ARG A 589 33.52 -14.05 -39.14
C ARG A 589 33.23 -14.51 -40.58
N GLY A 590 32.00 -14.35 -41.06
CA GLY A 590 31.63 -14.65 -42.46
C GLY A 590 32.38 -13.79 -43.46
N ARG A 591 32.70 -12.55 -43.13
CA ARG A 591 33.53 -11.64 -43.93
C ARG A 591 35.03 -11.83 -43.70
N ARG A 592 35.45 -12.77 -42.87
CA ARG A 592 36.83 -13.02 -42.43
C ARG A 592 37.48 -11.85 -41.68
N ASP A 593 36.65 -10.99 -41.07
CA ASP A 593 37.08 -9.91 -40.21
C ASP A 593 37.19 -10.42 -38.75
N PHE A 594 38.30 -11.09 -38.48
CA PHE A 594 38.52 -11.71 -37.18
C PHE A 594 38.78 -10.67 -36.08
N ALA A 595 39.35 -9.51 -36.41
CA ALA A 595 39.61 -8.44 -35.47
C ALA A 595 38.28 -7.86 -34.93
N ALA A 596 37.29 -7.61 -35.80
CA ALA A 596 35.95 -7.19 -35.38
C ALA A 596 35.22 -8.27 -34.59
N ALA A 597 35.36 -9.55 -34.95
CA ALA A 597 34.76 -10.65 -34.24
C ALA A 597 35.29 -10.81 -32.79
N ASP A 598 36.60 -10.59 -32.61
CA ASP A 598 37.25 -10.64 -31.28
C ASP A 598 36.91 -9.42 -30.43
N ALA A 599 36.80 -8.23 -31.03
CA ALA A 599 36.31 -7.02 -30.33
C ALA A 599 34.90 -7.19 -29.81
N ILE A 600 33.98 -7.77 -30.61
CA ILE A 600 32.60 -8.08 -30.18
C ILE A 600 32.61 -9.11 -29.06
N ARG A 601 33.48 -10.12 -29.10
CA ARG A 601 33.65 -11.09 -28.02
C ARG A 601 34.05 -10.40 -26.73
N ALA A 602 35.06 -9.55 -26.77
CA ALA A 602 35.51 -8.80 -25.58
C ALA A 602 34.42 -7.87 -25.02
N GLU A 603 33.60 -7.27 -25.89
CA GLU A 603 32.44 -6.45 -25.48
C GLU A 603 31.41 -7.28 -24.72
N ILE A 604 31.08 -8.49 -25.20
CA ILE A 604 30.14 -9.42 -24.53
C ILE A 604 30.70 -9.86 -23.17
N GLU A 605 31.97 -10.28 -23.15
CA GLU A 605 32.64 -10.74 -21.93
C GLU A 605 32.80 -9.62 -20.90
N GLY A 606 33.00 -8.38 -21.33
CA GLY A 606 33.07 -7.18 -20.50
C GLY A 606 31.75 -6.86 -19.79
N ARG A 607 30.62 -7.37 -20.26
CA ARG A 607 29.31 -7.29 -19.58
C ARG A 607 28.98 -8.50 -18.69
N GLY A 608 29.99 -9.32 -18.35
CA GLY A 608 29.80 -10.46 -17.46
C GLY A 608 29.10 -11.66 -18.12
N VAL A 609 29.17 -11.77 -19.46
CA VAL A 609 28.62 -12.89 -20.21
C VAL A 609 29.77 -13.74 -20.75
N GLU A 610 29.73 -15.05 -20.49
CA GLU A 610 30.67 -16.02 -21.05
C GLU A 610 30.06 -16.62 -22.33
N ILE A 611 30.83 -16.64 -23.44
CA ILE A 611 30.40 -17.25 -24.68
C ILE A 611 31.26 -18.49 -25.00
N LYS A 612 30.62 -19.54 -25.51
CA LYS A 612 31.26 -20.80 -25.91
C LYS A 612 30.85 -21.14 -27.34
N ASP A 613 31.84 -21.25 -28.26
CA ASP A 613 31.61 -21.75 -29.59
C ASP A 613 31.47 -23.28 -29.57
N THR A 614 30.41 -23.80 -30.20
CA THR A 614 30.12 -25.22 -30.37
C THR A 614 29.92 -25.52 -31.86
N PRO A 615 29.99 -26.80 -32.28
CA PRO A 615 29.67 -27.16 -33.66
C PRO A 615 28.27 -26.78 -34.12
N GLN A 616 27.34 -26.63 -33.18
CA GLN A 616 25.93 -26.26 -33.42
C GLN A 616 25.70 -24.74 -33.37
N GLY A 617 26.68 -23.94 -32.95
CA GLY A 617 26.61 -22.50 -32.85
C GLY A 617 27.32 -21.95 -31.60
N THR A 618 27.22 -20.66 -31.37
CA THR A 618 27.74 -20.03 -30.15
C THR A 618 26.67 -20.04 -29.08
N THR A 619 26.95 -20.64 -27.91
CA THR A 619 26.11 -20.58 -26.70
C THR A 619 26.67 -19.58 -25.72
N TRP A 620 25.84 -19.05 -24.85
CA TRP A 620 26.27 -18.10 -23.85
C TRP A 620 25.63 -18.36 -22.48
N ARG A 621 26.27 -17.87 -21.42
CA ARG A 621 25.75 -17.85 -20.07
C ARG A 621 26.26 -16.63 -19.32
N ARG A 622 25.52 -16.13 -18.36
CA ARG A 622 25.98 -15.10 -17.43
C ARG A 622 27.00 -15.69 -16.46
N ARG A 623 28.06 -14.92 -16.16
CA ARG A 623 29.07 -15.29 -15.15
C ARG A 623 28.54 -15.17 -13.75
#